data_db3881c90b4d87704e42efed3648dff0
#
_entry.id   db3881c90b4d87704e42efed3648dff0
#
_cell.length_a   1.000
_cell.length_b   1.000
_cell.length_c   1.000
_cell.angle_alpha   90.00
_cell.angle_beta   90.00
_cell.angle_gamma   90.00
#
_symmetry.space_group_name_H-M   'P 1'
#
loop_
_entity.id
_entity.type
_entity.pdbx_description
1 polymer ?
#
loop_
_entity_poly.entity_id
_entity_poly.type
_entity_poly.pdbx_seq_one_letter_code
_entity_poly.pdbx_strand_id
1 'polypeptide(L)'
;MTQITRAVRVWSIGLLHLALMWSTVTVMPLFAEDPAHDKHHAPSKLVEDVRKNTLQFLNVNNAIPAGYLPQFGCVSGQDHGAMGIHYINGTLVDDGLLDVKYPEALIYEPVGNARRLVGVEYIVDAVTWLANNDNVPPTLDGQDFNYVGSPNRFNLNPVFELHVWAWRDNPQGAFVDWNNNVSCEMQ
;
A
#
# COMPACT_ATOMS: atom_id res chain seq x y z
N MET A 1 27.25 55.42 -85.09
CA MET A 1 27.49 56.86 -84.98
C MET A 1 27.48 57.22 -83.53
N THR A 2 28.62 57.73 -83.13
CA THR A 2 28.95 58.65 -81.99
C THR A 2 28.73 58.14 -80.59
N GLN A 3 29.87 57.80 -79.98
CA GLN A 3 30.19 57.67 -78.58
C GLN A 3 29.91 58.94 -77.82
N ILE A 4 29.45 58.80 -76.55
CA ILE A 4 29.75 59.76 -75.50
C ILE A 4 29.93 59.00 -74.17
N THR A 5 31.17 58.91 -73.73
CA THR A 5 31.62 58.48 -72.43
C THR A 5 31.38 59.58 -71.40
N ARG A 6 30.75 59.27 -70.26
CA ARG A 6 30.83 60.13 -69.07
C ARG A 6 31.24 59.32 -67.86
N ALA A 7 32.36 59.65 -67.31
CA ALA A 7 32.93 59.20 -66.09
C ALA A 7 32.10 59.72 -64.88
N VAL A 8 31.78 58.86 -63.95
CA VAL A 8 31.18 59.26 -62.69
C VAL A 8 32.10 58.82 -61.54
N ARG A 9 32.40 59.77 -60.70
CA ARG A 9 33.28 59.69 -59.53
C ARG A 9 32.65 58.76 -58.50
N VAL A 10 33.46 57.84 -57.94
CA VAL A 10 33.19 57.02 -56.82
C VAL A 10 33.44 57.79 -55.53
N TRP A 11 32.43 57.97 -54.73
CA TRP A 11 32.56 58.43 -53.36
C TRP A 11 32.63 57.23 -52.45
N SER A 12 33.73 57.05 -51.70
CA SER A 12 33.93 56.05 -50.68
C SER A 12 33.16 56.48 -49.43
N ILE A 13 32.10 55.78 -49.10
CA ILE A 13 31.42 55.92 -47.81
C ILE A 13 31.90 54.79 -46.88
N GLY A 14 32.61 55.18 -45.83
CA GLY A 14 33.11 54.27 -44.82
C GLY A 14 31.93 53.61 -44.09
N LEU A 15 31.84 52.29 -44.15
CA LEU A 15 30.94 51.51 -43.35
C LEU A 15 31.48 51.33 -41.94
N LEU A 16 30.82 51.99 -40.99
CA LEU A 16 31.02 51.76 -39.55
C LEU A 16 30.42 50.39 -39.23
N HIS A 17 31.25 49.40 -38.91
CA HIS A 17 30.76 48.10 -38.44
C HIS A 17 30.35 48.21 -36.98
N LEU A 18 29.03 48.27 -36.74
CA LEU A 18 28.45 48.12 -35.42
C LEU A 18 28.40 46.61 -35.12
N ALA A 19 29.32 46.10 -34.31
CA ALA A 19 29.29 44.73 -33.83
C ALA A 19 28.15 44.61 -32.80
N LEU A 20 27.00 44.07 -33.22
CA LEU A 20 25.98 43.60 -32.28
C LEU A 20 26.49 42.33 -31.61
N MET A 21 26.89 42.46 -30.34
CA MET A 21 27.09 41.30 -29.48
C MET A 21 25.72 40.68 -29.14
N TRP A 22 25.36 39.58 -29.78
CA TRP A 22 24.26 38.73 -29.35
C TRP A 22 24.72 37.95 -28.14
N SER A 23 24.28 38.42 -26.95
CA SER A 23 24.35 37.61 -25.73
C SER A 23 23.35 36.49 -25.86
N THR A 24 23.82 35.29 -26.16
CA THR A 24 23.01 34.05 -26.04
C THR A 24 22.80 33.77 -24.58
N VAL A 25 21.62 34.10 -24.06
CA VAL A 25 21.16 33.63 -22.77
C VAL A 25 20.86 32.14 -22.93
N THR A 26 21.79 31.31 -22.48
CA THR A 26 21.57 29.87 -22.36
C THR A 26 20.59 29.66 -21.22
N VAL A 27 19.31 29.51 -21.52
CA VAL A 27 18.32 29.06 -20.56
C VAL A 27 18.61 27.57 -20.31
N MET A 28 19.33 27.27 -19.23
CA MET A 28 19.41 25.91 -18.73
C MET A 28 17.99 25.49 -18.32
N PRO A 29 17.48 24.32 -18.79
CA PRO A 29 16.27 23.78 -18.24
C PRO A 29 16.51 23.56 -16.74
N LEU A 30 15.77 24.28 -15.92
CA LEU A 30 15.63 23.96 -14.51
C LEU A 30 14.93 22.59 -14.48
N PHE A 31 15.71 21.53 -14.35
CA PHE A 31 15.13 20.26 -13.95
C PHE A 31 14.54 20.53 -12.58
N ALA A 32 13.25 20.76 -12.53
CA ALA A 32 12.50 20.66 -11.30
C ALA A 32 12.71 19.21 -10.84
N GLU A 33 13.57 19.00 -9.84
CA GLU A 33 13.56 17.76 -9.09
C GLU A 33 12.13 17.61 -8.57
N ASP A 34 11.48 16.58 -9.08
CA ASP A 34 10.15 16.20 -8.64
C ASP A 34 10.27 15.80 -7.16
N PRO A 35 9.72 16.57 -6.20
CA PRO A 35 9.85 16.24 -4.78
C PRO A 35 8.94 15.06 -4.40
N ALA A 36 8.49 14.26 -5.37
CA ALA A 36 7.44 13.27 -5.20
C ALA A 36 7.93 11.88 -4.80
N HIS A 37 9.20 11.67 -4.42
CA HIS A 37 9.66 10.30 -4.20
C HIS A 37 10.22 9.98 -2.82
N ASP A 38 9.95 10.79 -1.81
CA ASP A 38 10.25 10.39 -0.43
C ASP A 38 9.12 10.77 0.54
N LYS A 39 7.88 10.45 0.16
CA LYS A 39 6.80 10.37 1.12
C LYS A 39 6.86 8.99 1.78
N HIS A 40 7.73 8.85 2.77
CA HIS A 40 7.41 7.96 3.89
C HIS A 40 6.10 8.50 4.47
N HIS A 41 4.98 8.03 3.92
CA HIS A 41 3.68 8.32 4.52
C HIS A 41 3.75 7.73 5.92
N ALA A 42 3.56 8.57 6.93
CA ALA A 42 3.36 8.07 8.29
C ALA A 42 2.33 6.93 8.23
N PRO A 43 2.53 5.85 8.98
CA PRO A 43 1.57 4.76 9.02
C PRO A 43 0.18 5.33 9.31
N SER A 44 -0.87 4.73 8.73
CA SER A 44 -2.22 5.14 9.06
C SER A 44 -2.47 4.91 10.57
N LYS A 45 -3.39 5.68 11.14
CA LYS A 45 -3.77 5.54 12.55
C LYS A 45 -4.14 4.10 12.89
N LEU A 46 -4.87 3.40 12.02
CA LEU A 46 -5.24 2.01 12.24
C LEU A 46 -4.00 1.10 12.34
N VAL A 47 -3.01 1.27 11.47
CA VAL A 47 -1.74 0.50 11.54
C VAL A 47 -1.00 0.74 12.85
N GLU A 48 -0.95 2.00 13.32
CA GLU A 48 -0.30 2.34 14.59
C GLU A 48 -1.04 1.73 15.79
N ASP A 49 -2.36 1.82 15.82
CA ASP A 49 -3.21 1.25 16.86
C ASP A 49 -3.10 -0.29 16.90
N VAL A 50 -3.09 -0.95 15.74
CA VAL A 50 -2.86 -2.40 15.65
C VAL A 50 -1.50 -2.76 16.23
N ARG A 51 -0.42 -2.07 15.85
CA ARG A 51 0.92 -2.31 16.43
C ARG A 51 0.91 -2.20 17.95
N LYS A 52 0.31 -1.15 18.47
CA LYS A 52 0.22 -0.92 19.93
C LYS A 52 -0.54 -2.04 20.64
N ASN A 53 -1.69 -2.45 20.12
CA ASN A 53 -2.57 -3.41 20.77
C ASN A 53 -2.10 -4.86 20.62
N THR A 54 -1.31 -5.17 19.58
CA THR A 54 -0.84 -6.53 19.29
C THR A 54 0.62 -6.78 19.62
N LEU A 55 1.33 -5.80 20.23
CA LEU A 55 2.75 -5.90 20.57
C LEU A 55 3.11 -7.18 21.35
N GLN A 56 2.26 -7.63 22.29
CA GLN A 56 2.46 -8.85 23.06
C GLN A 56 2.49 -10.12 22.18
N PHE A 57 1.83 -10.10 21.04
CA PHE A 57 1.73 -11.23 20.10
C PHE A 57 2.91 -11.36 19.14
N LEU A 58 3.91 -10.47 19.21
CA LEU A 58 5.23 -10.73 18.61
C LEU A 58 5.83 -12.03 19.14
N ASN A 59 5.50 -12.40 20.37
CA ASN A 59 5.72 -13.75 20.88
C ASN A 59 4.47 -14.60 20.62
N VAL A 60 4.52 -15.50 19.66
CA VAL A 60 3.40 -16.37 19.28
C VAL A 60 2.86 -17.21 20.45
N ASN A 61 3.70 -17.51 21.46
CA ASN A 61 3.27 -18.27 22.64
C ASN A 61 2.20 -17.54 23.47
N ASN A 62 2.02 -16.23 23.27
CA ASN A 62 0.98 -15.46 23.93
C ASN A 62 -0.37 -15.55 23.18
N ALA A 63 -0.38 -16.00 21.93
CA ALA A 63 -1.60 -16.08 21.13
C ALA A 63 -2.59 -17.15 21.66
N ILE A 64 -2.09 -18.38 21.90
CA ILE A 64 -2.95 -19.50 22.32
C ILE A 64 -3.64 -19.23 23.66
N PRO A 65 -2.93 -18.76 24.72
CA PRO A 65 -3.60 -18.42 25.98
C PRO A 65 -4.62 -17.28 25.86
N ALA A 66 -4.46 -16.43 24.85
CA ALA A 66 -5.40 -15.34 24.55
C ALA A 66 -6.59 -15.78 23.65
N GLY A 67 -6.70 -17.07 23.33
CA GLY A 67 -7.82 -17.63 22.57
C GLY A 67 -7.61 -17.72 21.07
N TYR A 68 -6.42 -17.35 20.55
CA TYR A 68 -6.12 -17.44 19.13
C TYR A 68 -5.55 -18.80 18.76
N LEU A 69 -6.20 -19.52 17.86
CA LEU A 69 -5.81 -20.87 17.42
C LEU A 69 -5.48 -20.87 15.92
N PRO A 70 -4.44 -21.59 15.48
CA PRO A 70 -4.07 -21.66 14.07
C PRO A 70 -5.16 -22.37 13.25
N GLN A 71 -5.51 -21.78 12.11
CA GLN A 71 -6.50 -22.28 11.16
C GLN A 71 -5.92 -22.30 9.74
N PHE A 72 -6.39 -23.22 8.89
CA PHE A 72 -6.13 -23.30 7.45
C PHE A 72 -4.66 -23.52 7.02
N GLY A 73 -3.71 -23.67 7.94
CA GLY A 73 -2.27 -23.69 7.62
C GLY A 73 -1.77 -22.35 7.08
N CYS A 74 -0.66 -22.37 6.33
CA CYS A 74 -0.18 -21.14 5.70
C CYS A 74 -0.89 -20.92 4.35
N VAL A 75 -1.56 -19.79 4.22
CA VAL A 75 -2.32 -19.42 3.01
C VAL A 75 -1.41 -18.67 2.05
N SER A 76 -1.16 -19.27 0.88
CA SER A 76 -0.41 -18.64 -0.21
C SER A 76 -1.28 -18.43 -1.44
N GLY A 77 -0.94 -17.40 -2.23
CA GLY A 77 -1.50 -17.10 -3.53
C GLY A 77 -0.50 -17.37 -4.64
N GLN A 78 -0.98 -17.76 -5.81
CA GLN A 78 -0.13 -17.83 -6.99
C GLN A 78 0.21 -16.41 -7.44
N ASP A 79 1.51 -16.08 -7.49
CA ASP A 79 2.03 -14.76 -7.94
C ASP A 79 1.64 -13.54 -7.07
N HIS A 80 1.07 -13.76 -5.87
CA HIS A 80 0.62 -12.67 -4.98
C HIS A 80 1.28 -12.68 -3.59
N GLY A 81 2.28 -13.54 -3.37
CA GLY A 81 2.87 -13.75 -2.05
C GLY A 81 1.96 -14.61 -1.16
N ALA A 82 1.78 -14.23 0.09
CA ALA A 82 0.97 -15.01 1.02
C ALA A 82 0.15 -14.10 1.96
N MET A 83 -0.91 -14.68 2.52
CA MET A 83 -1.58 -14.14 3.70
C MET A 83 -0.83 -14.60 4.97
N GLY A 84 -0.33 -15.83 5.00
CA GLY A 84 0.31 -16.42 6.17
C GLY A 84 -0.61 -17.40 6.90
N ILE A 85 -0.29 -17.67 8.18
CA ILE A 85 -1.06 -18.54 9.06
C ILE A 85 -1.98 -17.68 9.92
N HIS A 86 -3.28 -17.89 9.80
CA HIS A 86 -4.27 -17.17 10.59
C HIS A 86 -4.48 -17.88 11.93
N TYR A 87 -4.23 -17.17 13.01
CA TYR A 87 -4.57 -17.58 14.37
C TYR A 87 -5.85 -16.87 14.74
N ILE A 88 -6.96 -17.59 14.68
CA ILE A 88 -8.33 -17.02 14.81
C ILE A 88 -8.82 -17.19 16.25
N ASN A 89 -9.42 -16.15 16.80
CA ASN A 89 -10.16 -16.18 18.04
C ASN A 89 -11.66 -16.29 17.71
N GLY A 90 -12.19 -17.51 17.75
CA GLY A 90 -13.59 -17.78 17.41
C GLY A 90 -14.59 -17.02 18.31
N THR A 91 -14.23 -16.72 19.57
CA THR A 91 -15.11 -15.95 20.45
C THR A 91 -15.30 -14.52 19.96
N LEU A 92 -14.25 -13.89 19.41
CA LEU A 92 -14.32 -12.54 18.84
C LEU A 92 -15.10 -12.56 17.51
N VAL A 93 -14.90 -13.59 16.68
CA VAL A 93 -15.68 -13.75 15.43
C VAL A 93 -17.17 -13.89 15.74
N ASP A 94 -17.52 -14.66 16.77
CA ASP A 94 -18.91 -14.98 17.13
C ASP A 94 -19.63 -13.84 17.84
N ASP A 95 -18.90 -12.85 18.42
CA ASP A 95 -19.55 -11.73 19.10
C ASP A 95 -20.11 -10.67 18.14
N GLY A 96 -19.66 -10.69 16.88
CA GLY A 96 -20.15 -9.81 15.82
C GLY A 96 -19.77 -8.33 16.02
N LEU A 97 -18.77 -8.04 16.86
CA LEU A 97 -18.28 -6.69 17.14
C LEU A 97 -16.95 -6.45 16.41
N LEU A 98 -16.65 -5.20 16.07
CA LEU A 98 -15.36 -4.80 15.54
C LEU A 98 -14.71 -3.82 16.52
N ASP A 99 -13.58 -4.20 17.09
CA ASP A 99 -12.78 -3.34 17.98
C ASP A 99 -11.31 -3.37 17.52
N VAL A 100 -10.76 -2.20 17.22
CA VAL A 100 -9.33 -2.04 16.82
C VAL A 100 -8.35 -2.69 17.80
N LYS A 101 -8.75 -2.87 19.07
CA LYS A 101 -7.91 -3.48 20.11
C LYS A 101 -7.88 -5.00 20.06
N TYR A 102 -8.91 -5.60 19.51
CA TYR A 102 -9.17 -7.04 19.59
C TYR A 102 -9.45 -7.59 18.19
N PRO A 103 -8.43 -7.68 17.30
CA PRO A 103 -8.65 -8.28 15.98
C PRO A 103 -9.08 -9.74 16.12
N GLU A 104 -9.96 -10.21 15.26
CA GLU A 104 -10.45 -11.59 15.23
C GLU A 104 -9.36 -12.58 14.84
N ALA A 105 -8.36 -12.15 14.08
CA ALA A 105 -7.22 -12.98 13.73
C ALA A 105 -5.87 -12.25 13.84
N LEU A 106 -4.85 -13.02 14.26
CA LEU A 106 -3.44 -12.66 14.17
C LEU A 106 -2.83 -13.42 13.00
N ILE A 107 -2.05 -12.75 12.16
CA ILE A 107 -1.46 -13.35 10.97
C ILE A 107 0.04 -13.55 11.20
N TYR A 108 0.50 -14.79 11.07
CA TYR A 108 1.90 -15.16 11.23
C TYR A 108 2.52 -15.71 9.95
N GLU A 109 3.71 -15.23 9.63
CA GLU A 109 4.60 -15.82 8.63
C GLU A 109 5.40 -16.96 9.27
N PRO A 110 5.45 -18.17 8.66
CA PRO A 110 6.35 -19.23 9.12
C PRO A 110 7.80 -18.85 8.81
N VAL A 111 8.70 -19.04 9.79
CA VAL A 111 10.14 -18.83 9.61
C VAL A 111 10.85 -20.03 10.26
N GLY A 112 10.97 -21.13 9.54
CA GLY A 112 11.38 -22.41 10.11
C GLY A 112 10.43 -22.80 11.26
N ASN A 113 10.98 -23.15 12.41
CA ASN A 113 10.17 -23.50 13.58
C ASN A 113 9.53 -22.28 14.31
N ALA A 114 9.87 -21.08 13.89
CA ALA A 114 9.33 -19.85 14.48
C ALA A 114 8.10 -19.33 13.73
N ARG A 115 7.42 -18.37 14.35
CA ARG A 115 6.30 -17.62 13.77
C ARG A 115 6.58 -16.15 13.96
N ARG A 116 6.53 -15.39 12.87
CA ARG A 116 6.68 -13.94 12.86
C ARG A 116 5.32 -13.30 12.68
N LEU A 117 4.87 -12.49 13.62
CA LEU A 117 3.66 -11.68 13.43
C LEU A 117 3.89 -10.72 12.26
N VAL A 118 2.99 -10.71 11.29
CA VAL A 118 3.08 -9.87 10.08
C VAL A 118 1.91 -8.92 9.95
N GLY A 119 0.74 -9.29 10.46
CA GLY A 119 -0.48 -8.50 10.39
C GLY A 119 -1.57 -9.05 11.28
N VAL A 120 -2.74 -8.47 11.12
CA VAL A 120 -3.98 -8.94 11.74
C VAL A 120 -5.10 -8.93 10.70
N GLU A 121 -6.22 -9.56 11.05
CA GLU A 121 -7.44 -9.51 10.26
C GLU A 121 -8.63 -9.29 11.17
N TYR A 122 -9.52 -8.39 10.76
CA TYR A 122 -10.84 -8.17 11.36
C TYR A 122 -11.87 -8.91 10.54
N ILE A 123 -12.77 -9.67 11.21
CA ILE A 123 -13.70 -10.58 10.53
C ILE A 123 -15.07 -10.50 11.19
N VAL A 124 -16.12 -10.35 10.39
CA VAL A 124 -17.51 -10.50 10.87
C VAL A 124 -18.35 -11.34 9.90
N ASP A 125 -19.29 -12.14 10.42
CA ASP A 125 -20.27 -12.82 9.58
C ASP A 125 -21.10 -11.81 8.79
N ALA A 126 -21.08 -11.90 7.46
CA ALA A 126 -21.68 -10.89 6.60
C ALA A 126 -23.21 -10.86 6.70
N VAL A 127 -23.85 -12.01 6.90
CA VAL A 127 -25.31 -12.09 6.98
C VAL A 127 -25.81 -11.45 8.27
N THR A 128 -25.18 -11.81 9.39
CA THR A 128 -25.49 -11.26 10.71
C THR A 128 -25.18 -9.77 10.78
N TRP A 129 -24.04 -9.35 10.24
CA TRP A 129 -23.66 -7.93 10.22
C TRP A 129 -24.69 -7.09 9.46
N LEU A 130 -25.01 -7.46 8.22
CA LEU A 130 -25.96 -6.72 7.39
C LEU A 130 -27.36 -6.66 8.02
N ALA A 131 -27.80 -7.75 8.65
CA ALA A 131 -29.10 -7.78 9.33
C ALA A 131 -29.18 -6.81 10.51
N ASN A 132 -28.07 -6.55 11.19
CA ASN A 132 -28.00 -5.71 12.39
C ASN A 132 -27.54 -4.27 12.11
N ASN A 133 -27.09 -3.95 10.87
CA ASN A 133 -26.51 -2.66 10.51
C ASN A 133 -27.14 -2.05 9.25
N ASP A 134 -28.47 -2.17 9.10
CA ASP A 134 -29.24 -1.55 8.01
C ASP A 134 -28.72 -1.89 6.59
N ASN A 135 -28.15 -3.08 6.39
CA ASN A 135 -27.49 -3.53 5.18
C ASN A 135 -26.28 -2.67 4.77
N VAL A 136 -25.63 -1.99 5.72
CA VAL A 136 -24.41 -1.22 5.47
C VAL A 136 -23.18 -2.09 5.76
N PRO A 137 -22.24 -2.26 4.81
CA PRO A 137 -20.99 -2.97 5.05
C PRO A 137 -20.16 -2.29 6.15
N PRO A 138 -19.33 -3.07 6.89
CA PRO A 138 -18.50 -2.52 7.96
C PRO A 138 -17.36 -1.62 7.43
N THR A 139 -17.00 -0.66 8.28
CA THR A 139 -15.79 0.14 8.15
C THR A 139 -15.07 0.20 9.49
N LEU A 140 -13.74 0.29 9.50
CA LEU A 140 -12.95 0.44 10.72
C LEU A 140 -11.89 1.53 10.49
N ASP A 141 -11.93 2.60 11.28
CA ASP A 141 -11.05 3.78 11.13
C ASP A 141 -10.98 4.29 9.67
N GLY A 142 -12.12 4.26 8.95
CA GLY A 142 -12.25 4.74 7.56
C GLY A 142 -11.74 3.76 6.51
N GLN A 143 -11.43 2.52 6.87
CA GLN A 143 -11.11 1.43 5.94
C GLN A 143 -12.35 0.57 5.71
N ASP A 144 -12.65 0.32 4.44
CA ASP A 144 -13.74 -0.55 4.03
C ASP A 144 -13.29 -2.02 4.13
N PHE A 145 -14.24 -2.90 4.42
CA PHE A 145 -14.01 -4.34 4.46
C PHE A 145 -14.28 -4.97 3.09
N ASN A 146 -13.50 -6.00 2.76
CA ASN A 146 -13.74 -6.84 1.61
C ASN A 146 -14.87 -7.85 1.93
N TYR A 147 -15.75 -8.12 0.95
CA TYR A 147 -16.76 -9.16 1.06
C TYR A 147 -16.25 -10.47 0.48
N VAL A 148 -16.17 -11.50 1.30
CA VAL A 148 -15.85 -12.87 0.88
C VAL A 148 -17.10 -13.70 0.84
N GLY A 149 -17.61 -13.97 -0.35
CA GLY A 149 -18.82 -14.76 -0.56
C GLY A 149 -18.63 -16.25 -0.32
N SER A 150 -19.73 -17.00 -0.40
CA SER A 150 -19.73 -18.48 -0.36
C SER A 150 -20.28 -19.01 -1.70
N PRO A 151 -19.73 -20.13 -2.25
CA PRO A 151 -18.61 -20.91 -1.70
C PRO A 151 -17.26 -20.22 -1.88
N ASN A 152 -16.35 -20.39 -0.92
CA ASN A 152 -15.00 -19.92 -0.96
C ASN A 152 -13.99 -21.04 -0.64
N ARG A 153 -12.69 -20.81 -0.87
CA ARG A 153 -11.64 -21.83 -0.68
C ARG A 153 -11.51 -22.34 0.75
N PHE A 154 -12.02 -21.60 1.71
CA PHE A 154 -11.95 -21.93 3.14
C PHE A 154 -13.20 -22.64 3.65
N ASN A 155 -14.21 -22.81 2.79
CA ASN A 155 -15.52 -23.36 3.13
C ASN A 155 -16.21 -22.61 4.29
N LEU A 156 -16.01 -21.30 4.34
CA LEU A 156 -16.64 -20.41 5.30
C LEU A 156 -18.01 -19.91 4.80
N ASN A 157 -18.87 -19.53 5.73
CA ASN A 157 -20.00 -18.65 5.44
C ASN A 157 -19.50 -17.32 4.86
N PRO A 158 -20.37 -16.53 4.20
CA PRO A 158 -19.97 -15.21 3.77
C PRO A 158 -19.50 -14.34 4.95
N VAL A 159 -18.35 -13.67 4.79
CA VAL A 159 -17.79 -12.78 5.80
C VAL A 159 -17.43 -11.43 5.18
N PHE A 160 -17.34 -10.41 6.01
CA PHE A 160 -16.56 -9.22 5.73
C PHE A 160 -15.21 -9.34 6.43
N GLU A 161 -14.13 -9.02 5.74
CA GLU A 161 -12.76 -9.10 6.26
C GLU A 161 -11.96 -7.84 5.93
N LEU A 162 -11.03 -7.49 6.82
CA LEU A 162 -10.06 -6.41 6.62
C LEU A 162 -8.69 -6.84 7.13
N HIS A 163 -7.76 -7.10 6.21
CA HIS A 163 -6.36 -7.32 6.54
C HIS A 163 -5.67 -6.00 6.92
N VAL A 164 -4.78 -6.04 7.93
CA VAL A 164 -3.95 -4.91 8.33
C VAL A 164 -2.50 -5.36 8.48
N TRP A 165 -1.67 -5.05 7.51
CA TRP A 165 -0.23 -5.38 7.48
C TRP A 165 0.57 -4.44 8.39
N ALA A 166 0.41 -4.61 9.68
CA ALA A 166 1.00 -3.70 10.66
C ALA A 166 2.47 -4.00 10.97
N TRP A 167 2.94 -5.25 10.78
CA TRP A 167 4.26 -5.71 11.19
C TRP A 167 5.16 -6.14 10.01
N ARG A 168 4.63 -6.14 8.81
CA ARG A 168 5.34 -6.46 7.58
C ARG A 168 4.89 -5.50 6.48
N ASP A 169 5.82 -4.72 5.94
CA ASP A 169 5.51 -3.82 4.83
C ASP A 169 4.93 -4.62 3.65
N ASN A 170 3.91 -4.06 3.06
CA ASN A 170 3.28 -4.60 1.87
C ASN A 170 3.40 -3.57 0.73
N PRO A 171 4.12 -3.90 -0.37
CA PRO A 171 4.27 -3.00 -1.50
C PRO A 171 2.95 -2.59 -2.17
N GLN A 172 1.90 -3.39 -1.99
CA GLN A 172 0.57 -3.15 -2.54
C GLN A 172 -0.34 -2.34 -1.61
N GLY A 173 0.12 -2.04 -0.39
CA GLY A 173 -0.64 -1.28 0.60
C GLY A 173 -0.92 -2.08 1.88
N ALA A 174 -1.24 -1.35 2.95
CA ALA A 174 -1.42 -1.95 4.27
C ALA A 174 -2.75 -2.70 4.45
N PHE A 175 -3.73 -2.53 3.54
CA PHE A 175 -5.12 -2.98 3.69
C PHE A 175 -5.59 -3.90 2.57
N VAL A 176 -4.68 -4.61 1.90
CA VAL A 176 -4.99 -5.59 0.86
C VAL A 176 -4.75 -7.01 1.37
N ASP A 177 -5.42 -7.99 0.80
CA ASP A 177 -5.43 -9.37 1.31
C ASP A 177 -4.07 -10.07 1.23
N TRP A 178 -3.32 -9.83 0.16
CA TRP A 178 -2.06 -10.52 -0.12
C TRP A 178 -0.85 -9.64 0.11
N ASN A 179 0.24 -10.21 0.64
CA ASN A 179 1.51 -9.50 0.82
C ASN A 179 2.65 -10.23 0.12
N ASN A 180 3.24 -9.57 -0.88
CA ASN A 180 4.36 -10.13 -1.64
C ASN A 180 5.64 -10.30 -0.81
N ASN A 181 5.72 -9.66 0.36
CA ASN A 181 6.83 -9.79 1.30
C ASN A 181 6.61 -10.89 2.34
N VAL A 182 5.48 -11.63 2.27
CA VAL A 182 5.16 -12.77 3.13
C VAL A 182 5.23 -14.07 2.31
N SER A 183 5.79 -15.13 2.88
CA SER A 183 5.98 -16.43 2.22
C SER A 183 5.56 -17.57 3.12
N CYS A 184 5.07 -18.66 2.48
CA CYS A 184 4.80 -19.94 3.13
C CYS A 184 5.90 -20.98 2.91
N GLU A 185 7.01 -20.65 2.26
CA GLU A 185 8.04 -21.59 1.86
C GLU A 185 8.85 -22.18 3.03
N MET A 186 8.87 -21.49 4.17
CA MET A 186 9.63 -21.90 5.35
C MET A 186 8.73 -22.48 6.45
N GLN A 187 7.83 -23.39 6.06
CA GLN A 187 7.02 -24.19 7.00
C GLN A 187 7.81 -25.36 7.56
#